data_b99ff876f53eba4679d142f13da6ca91
#
_entry.id   b99ff876f53eba4679d142f13da6ca91
#
_cell.length_a   1.000
_cell.length_b   1.000
_cell.length_c   1.000
_cell.angle_alpha   90.00
_cell.angle_beta   90.00
_cell.angle_gamma   90.00
#
_symmetry.space_group_name_H-M   'P 1'
#
loop_
_entity.id
_entity.type
_entity.pdbx_description
1 polymer ?
#
loop_
_entity_poly.entity_id
_entity_poly.type
_entity_poly.pdbx_seq_one_letter_code
_entity_poly.pdbx_strand_id
1 'polypeptide(L)'
;MKKCWFIVVLCAGIFFGCRSLGISVLGVRQHYDDLSKEEQALVVWTQPEEFMEHVVNDGRIYAITGKQLRIMIEKSHRALLYAWNPICKSEKCVSLEYLQRACNEQSVELYVIVDYFFGAFSQNTELTDHPLFVKNSEVYGTDRCEQLSKMFLVDLLGNLIYNENTETIWYRYIYFEDGKFVKTMREPSIIVQ
;
A
#
# COMPACT_ATOMS: atom_id res chain seq x y z
N MET A 1 43.67 -49.03 -42.05
CA MET A 1 42.41 -48.32 -42.09
C MET A 1 41.97 -48.01 -40.64
N LYS A 2 42.27 -46.81 -40.13
CA LYS A 2 41.93 -46.43 -38.77
C LYS A 2 40.75 -45.42 -38.82
N LYS A 3 39.62 -45.87 -38.30
CA LYS A 3 38.40 -45.02 -38.18
C LYS A 3 38.56 -44.07 -36.99
N CYS A 4 38.74 -42.77 -37.25
CA CYS A 4 38.62 -41.73 -36.24
C CYS A 4 37.15 -41.52 -35.92
N TRP A 5 36.79 -41.83 -34.69
CA TRP A 5 35.50 -41.48 -34.13
C TRP A 5 35.62 -40.08 -33.52
N PHE A 6 34.99 -39.12 -34.14
CA PHE A 6 34.80 -37.78 -33.55
C PHE A 6 33.69 -37.84 -32.51
N ILE A 7 34.06 -37.77 -31.25
CA ILE A 7 33.13 -37.54 -30.18
C ILE A 7 32.82 -36.05 -30.13
N VAL A 8 31.66 -35.66 -30.65
CA VAL A 8 31.12 -34.33 -30.47
C VAL A 8 30.56 -34.28 -29.05
N VAL A 9 31.33 -33.67 -28.12
CA VAL A 9 30.84 -33.34 -26.80
C VAL A 9 29.94 -32.13 -26.93
N LEU A 10 28.64 -32.35 -26.92
CA LEU A 10 27.64 -31.31 -26.89
C LEU A 10 27.64 -30.72 -25.49
N CYS A 11 28.40 -29.65 -25.25
CA CYS A 11 28.30 -28.82 -24.04
C CYS A 11 26.95 -28.11 -24.07
N ALA A 12 25.90 -28.77 -23.56
CA ALA A 12 24.67 -28.11 -23.17
C ALA A 12 24.96 -27.22 -21.97
N GLY A 13 25.34 -25.98 -22.25
CA GLY A 13 25.46 -24.93 -21.26
C GLY A 13 24.09 -24.74 -20.61
N ILE A 14 23.93 -25.29 -19.43
CA ILE A 14 22.82 -24.99 -18.55
C ILE A 14 23.04 -23.55 -18.08
N PHE A 15 22.50 -22.60 -18.85
CA PHE A 15 22.29 -21.24 -18.38
C PHE A 15 21.24 -21.33 -17.25
N PHE A 16 21.69 -21.60 -16.04
CA PHE A 16 20.95 -21.17 -14.85
C PHE A 16 20.97 -19.65 -14.84
N GLY A 17 20.10 -19.06 -15.66
CA GLY A 17 19.73 -17.68 -15.48
C GLY A 17 19.17 -17.58 -14.06
N CYS A 18 19.87 -16.89 -13.18
CA CYS A 18 19.27 -16.31 -11.98
C CYS A 18 18.11 -15.43 -12.47
N ARG A 19 16.95 -16.04 -12.67
CA ARG A 19 15.71 -15.31 -12.62
C ARG A 19 15.64 -14.82 -11.18
N SER A 20 16.03 -13.56 -10.97
CA SER A 20 15.53 -12.85 -9.81
C SER A 20 14.04 -13.14 -9.80
N LEU A 21 13.60 -13.87 -8.78
CA LEU A 21 12.19 -13.96 -8.42
C LEU A 21 11.74 -12.55 -8.05
N GLY A 22 11.53 -11.72 -9.07
CA GLY A 22 10.67 -10.58 -8.95
C GLY A 22 9.33 -11.19 -8.56
N ILE A 23 8.99 -11.14 -7.28
CA ILE A 23 7.65 -11.44 -6.82
C ILE A 23 6.78 -10.50 -7.66
N SER A 24 6.09 -11.08 -8.61
CA SER A 24 5.19 -10.33 -9.47
C SER A 24 4.10 -9.81 -8.54
N VAL A 25 4.11 -8.53 -8.27
CA VAL A 25 3.11 -7.84 -7.45
C VAL A 25 1.69 -8.10 -7.98
N LEU A 26 1.59 -8.51 -9.24
CA LEU A 26 0.36 -8.92 -9.94
C LEU A 26 -0.42 -10.08 -9.27
N GLY A 27 0.21 -10.85 -8.40
CA GLY A 27 -0.42 -11.97 -7.69
C GLY A 27 -0.61 -11.75 -6.19
N VAL A 28 -0.17 -10.61 -5.66
CA VAL A 28 -0.29 -10.33 -4.22
C VAL A 28 -1.75 -10.05 -3.89
N ARG A 29 -2.25 -10.74 -2.85
CA ARG A 29 -3.59 -10.59 -2.29
C ARG A 29 -3.53 -9.94 -0.93
N GLN A 30 -4.66 -9.44 -0.43
CA GLN A 30 -4.73 -8.87 0.92
C GLN A 30 -4.61 -9.91 2.03
N HIS A 31 -4.95 -11.19 1.74
CA HIS A 31 -4.80 -12.32 2.68
C HIS A 31 -5.58 -12.15 4.01
N TYR A 32 -6.82 -11.68 3.92
CA TYR A 32 -7.69 -11.58 5.11
C TYR A 32 -7.96 -12.94 5.75
N ASP A 33 -8.18 -13.98 4.93
CA ASP A 33 -8.48 -15.34 5.39
C ASP A 33 -7.30 -16.02 6.12
N ASP A 34 -6.09 -15.49 5.95
CA ASP A 34 -4.88 -16.00 6.61
C ASP A 34 -4.72 -15.44 8.04
N LEU A 35 -5.54 -14.45 8.43
CA LEU A 35 -5.55 -13.88 9.77
C LEU A 35 -6.14 -14.85 10.80
N SER A 36 -5.67 -14.79 12.05
CA SER A 36 -6.32 -15.45 13.18
C SER A 36 -7.74 -14.90 13.39
N LYS A 37 -8.58 -15.63 14.10
CA LYS A 37 -9.96 -15.18 14.40
C LYS A 37 -9.98 -13.89 15.23
N GLU A 38 -9.02 -13.74 16.12
CA GLU A 38 -8.80 -12.56 16.94
C GLU A 38 -8.44 -11.35 16.08
N GLU A 39 -7.52 -11.51 15.13
CA GLU A 39 -7.15 -10.44 14.19
C GLU A 39 -8.28 -10.10 13.22
N GLN A 40 -9.02 -11.11 12.71
CA GLN A 40 -10.19 -10.89 11.87
C GLN A 40 -11.26 -10.03 12.58
N ALA A 41 -11.45 -10.23 13.89
CA ALA A 41 -12.38 -9.44 14.70
C ALA A 41 -11.97 -7.97 14.87
N LEU A 42 -10.70 -7.65 14.63
CA LEU A 42 -10.19 -6.28 14.66
C LEU A 42 -10.29 -5.58 13.29
N VAL A 43 -10.77 -6.25 12.25
CA VAL A 43 -11.02 -5.62 10.94
C VAL A 43 -12.46 -5.16 10.85
N VAL A 44 -12.66 -3.88 10.59
CA VAL A 44 -13.97 -3.26 10.42
C VAL A 44 -14.23 -3.03 8.93
N TRP A 45 -15.16 -3.77 8.36
CA TRP A 45 -15.61 -3.60 6.98
C TRP A 45 -16.68 -2.49 6.92
N THR A 46 -16.31 -1.34 6.35
CA THR A 46 -17.23 -0.21 6.26
C THR A 46 -18.14 -0.33 5.03
N GLN A 47 -19.37 0.16 5.15
CA GLN A 47 -20.26 0.28 3.99
C GLN A 47 -19.89 1.53 3.17
N PRO A 48 -20.07 1.54 1.83
CA PRO A 48 -19.70 2.67 0.97
C PRO A 48 -20.33 4.01 1.37
N GLU A 49 -21.53 3.97 1.92
CA GLU A 49 -22.32 5.12 2.35
C GLU A 49 -22.03 5.53 3.81
N GLU A 50 -21.23 4.74 4.50
CA GLU A 50 -20.87 5.03 5.89
C GLU A 50 -19.95 6.25 5.96
N PHE A 51 -20.39 7.20 6.77
CA PHE A 51 -19.67 8.45 6.91
C PHE A 51 -18.56 8.31 7.97
N MET A 52 -17.30 8.41 7.53
CA MET A 52 -16.11 8.17 8.35
C MET A 52 -15.58 9.45 9.04
N GLU A 53 -16.50 10.31 9.51
CA GLU A 53 -16.13 11.65 9.98
C GLU A 53 -15.23 11.67 11.23
N HIS A 54 -15.39 10.69 12.10
CA HIS A 54 -14.70 10.62 13.39
C HIS A 54 -14.25 9.20 13.72
N VAL A 55 -13.41 8.63 12.86
CA VAL A 55 -12.81 7.33 13.17
C VAL A 55 -11.64 7.54 14.12
N VAL A 56 -11.85 7.17 15.37
CA VAL A 56 -10.79 7.20 16.38
C VAL A 56 -9.87 5.99 16.20
N ASN A 57 -8.58 6.19 16.40
CA ASN A 57 -7.64 5.07 16.42
C ASN A 57 -7.86 4.27 17.73
N ASP A 58 -8.49 3.13 17.59
CA ASP A 58 -8.82 2.19 18.67
C ASP A 58 -8.10 0.83 18.49
N GLY A 59 -7.03 0.82 17.70
CA GLY A 59 -6.24 -0.37 17.40
C GLY A 59 -6.87 -1.28 16.34
N ARG A 60 -8.03 -0.92 15.78
CA ARG A 60 -8.66 -1.65 14.68
C ARG A 60 -8.16 -1.17 13.32
N ILE A 61 -8.28 -2.03 12.31
CA ILE A 61 -8.02 -1.71 10.91
C ILE A 61 -9.36 -1.54 10.20
N TYR A 62 -9.53 -0.41 9.52
CA TYR A 62 -10.78 -0.09 8.82
C TYR A 62 -10.62 -0.32 7.32
N ALA A 63 -11.45 -1.23 6.76
CA ALA A 63 -11.54 -1.46 5.33
C ALA A 63 -12.43 -0.38 4.70
N ILE A 64 -11.81 0.53 3.93
CA ILE A 64 -12.47 1.72 3.38
C ILE A 64 -12.33 1.81 1.85
N THR A 65 -13.21 2.57 1.23
CA THR A 65 -13.10 2.97 -0.17
C THR A 65 -12.24 4.24 -0.34
N GLY A 66 -11.74 4.47 -1.55
CA GLY A 66 -11.04 5.72 -1.87
C GLY A 66 -11.93 6.95 -1.72
N LYS A 67 -13.25 6.83 -1.97
CA LYS A 67 -14.22 7.91 -1.74
C LYS A 67 -14.33 8.29 -0.27
N GLN A 68 -14.39 7.29 0.63
CA GLN A 68 -14.43 7.54 2.06
C GLN A 68 -13.16 8.25 2.55
N LEU A 69 -11.96 7.78 2.11
CA LEU A 69 -10.72 8.44 2.44
C LEU A 69 -10.66 9.87 1.88
N ARG A 70 -11.16 10.09 0.65
CA ARG A 70 -11.22 11.41 0.05
C ARG A 70 -12.02 12.39 0.91
N ILE A 71 -13.20 11.98 1.42
CA ILE A 71 -14.04 12.81 2.31
C ILE A 71 -13.27 13.21 3.58
N MET A 72 -12.46 12.30 4.15
CA MET A 72 -11.63 12.62 5.31
C MET A 72 -10.54 13.64 4.95
N ILE A 73 -9.82 13.41 3.85
CA ILE A 73 -8.74 14.28 3.38
C ILE A 73 -9.27 15.68 3.00
N GLU A 74 -10.47 15.80 2.45
CA GLU A 74 -11.09 17.09 2.09
C GLU A 74 -11.30 18.02 3.30
N LYS A 75 -11.25 17.49 4.52
CA LYS A 75 -11.32 18.27 5.76
C LYS A 75 -9.97 18.69 6.31
N SER A 76 -8.91 18.08 5.83
CA SER A 76 -7.54 18.33 6.26
C SER A 76 -6.97 19.53 5.49
N HIS A 77 -6.34 20.48 6.19
CA HIS A 77 -5.59 21.54 5.52
C HIS A 77 -4.36 20.97 4.78
N ARG A 78 -3.65 20.03 5.42
CA ARG A 78 -2.51 19.32 4.82
C ARG A 78 -2.60 17.84 5.20
N ALA A 79 -2.53 16.95 4.22
CA ALA A 79 -2.60 15.52 4.45
C ALA A 79 -1.53 14.76 3.68
N LEU A 80 -1.01 13.71 4.30
CA LEU A 80 -0.11 12.74 3.70
C LEU A 80 -0.76 11.36 3.76
N LEU A 81 -1.00 10.78 2.61
CA LEU A 81 -1.35 9.36 2.51
C LEU A 81 -0.08 8.54 2.31
N TYR A 82 0.11 7.54 3.16
CA TYR A 82 1.23 6.60 3.11
C TYR A 82 0.73 5.19 2.80
N ALA A 83 1.13 4.63 1.66
CA ALA A 83 0.94 3.21 1.36
C ALA A 83 2.02 2.40 2.09
N TRP A 84 1.62 1.82 3.21
CA TRP A 84 2.54 1.15 4.13
C TRP A 84 2.61 -0.36 3.88
N ASN A 85 3.85 -0.85 3.82
CA ASN A 85 4.14 -2.27 3.77
C ASN A 85 4.69 -2.72 5.14
N PRO A 86 3.90 -3.45 5.96
CA PRO A 86 4.28 -3.81 7.33
C PRO A 86 5.52 -4.70 7.44
N ILE A 87 5.84 -5.48 6.41
CA ILE A 87 7.01 -6.39 6.41
C ILE A 87 8.26 -5.78 5.76
N CYS A 88 8.20 -4.52 5.36
CA CYS A 88 9.33 -3.87 4.74
C CYS A 88 10.47 -3.69 5.76
N LYS A 89 11.64 -4.28 5.46
CA LYS A 89 12.86 -4.20 6.27
C LYS A 89 13.94 -3.33 5.63
N SER A 90 13.63 -2.65 4.54
CA SER A 90 14.57 -1.77 3.86
C SER A 90 14.78 -0.50 4.67
N GLU A 91 15.99 0.06 4.65
CA GLU A 91 16.30 1.39 5.22
C GLU A 91 15.44 2.53 4.65
N LYS A 92 14.81 2.29 3.48
CA LYS A 92 13.86 3.23 2.87
C LYS A 92 12.45 3.15 3.47
N CYS A 93 12.19 2.19 4.36
CA CYS A 93 10.90 2.04 5.02
C CYS A 93 10.91 2.82 6.33
N VAL A 94 10.24 3.95 6.30
CA VAL A 94 10.10 4.83 7.47
C VAL A 94 9.16 4.17 8.48
N SER A 95 9.52 4.19 9.77
CA SER A 95 8.64 3.70 10.83
C SER A 95 7.41 4.59 10.98
N LEU A 96 6.27 3.99 11.35
CA LEU A 96 5.03 4.74 11.56
C LEU A 96 5.18 5.82 12.63
N GLU A 97 5.82 5.47 13.75
CA GLU A 97 6.07 6.41 14.85
C GLU A 97 6.88 7.64 14.40
N TYR A 98 7.97 7.40 13.68
CA TYR A 98 8.79 8.50 13.16
C TYR A 98 8.01 9.38 12.19
N LEU A 99 7.27 8.75 11.27
CA LEU A 99 6.50 9.48 10.26
C LEU A 99 5.35 10.28 10.90
N GLN A 100 4.63 9.69 11.87
CA GLN A 100 3.57 10.39 12.60
C GLN A 100 4.12 11.62 13.34
N ARG A 101 5.24 11.46 14.06
CA ARG A 101 5.87 12.58 14.76
C ARG A 101 6.28 13.70 13.79
N ALA A 102 6.93 13.33 12.68
CA ALA A 102 7.35 14.31 11.68
C ALA A 102 6.15 15.02 11.03
N CYS A 103 5.05 14.30 10.81
CA CYS A 103 3.80 14.89 10.33
C CYS A 103 3.21 15.89 11.33
N ASN A 104 3.19 15.55 12.63
CA ASN A 104 2.68 16.42 13.69
C ASN A 104 3.51 17.70 13.81
N GLU A 105 4.85 17.61 13.74
CA GLU A 105 5.75 18.78 13.76
C GLU A 105 5.50 19.74 12.61
N GLN A 106 4.99 19.24 11.47
CA GLN A 106 4.70 20.01 10.27
C GLN A 106 3.21 20.37 10.12
N SER A 107 2.37 20.01 11.09
CA SER A 107 0.90 20.16 11.02
C SER A 107 0.30 19.51 9.76
N VAL A 108 0.72 18.28 9.49
CA VAL A 108 0.23 17.42 8.40
C VAL A 108 -0.50 16.23 9.00
N GLU A 109 -1.72 15.94 8.57
CA GLU A 109 -2.44 14.74 8.98
C GLU A 109 -1.91 13.53 8.21
N LEU A 110 -1.59 12.45 8.94
CA LEU A 110 -1.09 11.21 8.37
C LEU A 110 -2.21 10.18 8.24
N TYR A 111 -2.48 9.76 7.01
CA TYR A 111 -3.36 8.63 6.70
C TYR A 111 -2.52 7.46 6.21
N VAL A 112 -2.68 6.28 6.82
CA VAL A 112 -1.91 5.08 6.49
C VAL A 112 -2.81 4.03 5.86
N ILE A 113 -2.50 3.63 4.62
CA ILE A 113 -3.13 2.51 3.93
C ILE A 113 -2.19 1.32 3.97
N VAL A 114 -2.65 0.22 4.53
CA VAL A 114 -1.97 -1.07 4.50
C VAL A 114 -2.28 -1.78 3.19
N ASP A 115 -1.27 -2.26 2.48
CA ASP A 115 -1.48 -2.93 1.21
C ASP A 115 -2.07 -4.34 1.38
N TYR A 116 -1.70 -5.02 2.49
CA TYR A 116 -2.18 -6.35 2.85
C TYR A 116 -2.09 -6.58 4.36
N PHE A 117 -2.87 -7.51 4.89
CA PHE A 117 -3.00 -7.72 6.33
C PHE A 117 -1.77 -8.33 6.99
N PHE A 118 -0.98 -9.11 6.24
CA PHE A 118 0.16 -9.82 6.80
C PHE A 118 1.16 -8.87 7.48
N GLY A 119 1.39 -9.09 8.76
CA GLY A 119 2.29 -8.27 9.59
C GLY A 119 1.71 -6.93 10.07
N ALA A 120 0.50 -6.53 9.65
CA ALA A 120 -0.10 -5.27 10.08
C ALA A 120 -0.37 -5.27 11.60
N PHE A 121 -0.89 -6.36 12.14
CA PHE A 121 -1.18 -6.51 13.57
C PHE A 121 0.06 -6.81 14.43
N SER A 122 1.21 -7.15 13.82
CA SER A 122 2.47 -7.33 14.56
C SER A 122 3.14 -6.01 14.94
N GLN A 123 2.68 -4.89 14.37
CA GLN A 123 3.11 -3.55 14.70
C GLN A 123 2.14 -2.91 15.69
N ASN A 124 2.63 -1.93 16.44
CA ASN A 124 1.74 -1.15 17.28
C ASN A 124 0.88 -0.24 16.39
N THR A 125 -0.39 -0.59 16.23
CA THR A 125 -1.36 0.15 15.40
C THR A 125 -1.78 1.48 16.03
N GLU A 126 -1.49 1.69 17.34
CA GLU A 126 -1.81 2.91 18.07
C GLU A 126 -0.77 4.04 17.87
N LEU A 127 0.27 3.80 17.05
CA LEU A 127 1.34 4.79 16.80
C LEU A 127 0.92 5.93 15.87
N THR A 128 -0.27 5.88 15.31
CA THR A 128 -0.80 6.90 14.40
C THR A 128 -2.04 7.56 14.98
N ASP A 129 -2.25 8.86 14.71
CA ASP A 129 -3.42 9.61 15.20
C ASP A 129 -4.72 9.10 14.57
N HIS A 130 -4.68 8.74 13.28
CA HIS A 130 -5.76 8.03 12.61
C HIS A 130 -5.55 6.52 12.68
N PRO A 131 -6.62 5.69 12.64
CA PRO A 131 -6.47 4.24 12.56
C PRO A 131 -5.77 3.83 11.26
N LEU A 132 -5.27 2.62 11.23
CA LEU A 132 -4.81 2.03 9.99
C LEU A 132 -6.01 1.71 9.08
N PHE A 133 -5.84 1.97 7.81
CA PHE A 133 -6.83 1.65 6.79
C PHE A 133 -6.34 0.53 5.88
N VAL A 134 -7.27 -0.19 5.28
CA VAL A 134 -7.03 -1.14 4.20
C VAL A 134 -8.06 -0.90 3.10
N LYS A 135 -7.72 -1.24 1.86
CA LYS A 135 -8.65 -1.09 0.74
C LYS A 135 -9.77 -2.12 0.87
N ASN A 136 -11.04 -1.70 0.78
CA ASN A 136 -12.19 -2.55 1.00
C ASN A 136 -12.40 -3.53 -0.17
N SER A 137 -11.89 -4.76 -0.03
CA SER A 137 -11.98 -5.78 -1.08
C SER A 137 -13.40 -6.29 -1.31
N GLU A 138 -14.29 -6.20 -0.32
CA GLU A 138 -15.70 -6.60 -0.47
C GLU A 138 -16.42 -5.63 -1.42
N VAL A 139 -16.25 -4.32 -1.21
CA VAL A 139 -16.88 -3.29 -2.05
C VAL A 139 -16.32 -3.34 -3.48
N TYR A 140 -15.02 -3.53 -3.63
CA TYR A 140 -14.39 -3.57 -4.95
C TYR A 140 -14.51 -4.92 -5.66
N GLY A 141 -14.98 -5.96 -4.97
CA GLY A 141 -15.18 -7.30 -5.54
C GLY A 141 -13.88 -8.01 -5.94
N THR A 142 -12.75 -7.62 -5.37
CA THR A 142 -11.44 -8.23 -5.62
C THR A 142 -10.53 -8.05 -4.40
N ASP A 143 -9.69 -9.05 -4.13
CA ASP A 143 -8.66 -9.03 -3.10
C ASP A 143 -7.23 -8.86 -3.67
N ARG A 144 -7.11 -8.71 -5.00
CA ARG A 144 -5.82 -8.52 -5.67
C ARG A 144 -5.33 -7.10 -5.47
N CYS A 145 -4.20 -6.92 -4.81
CA CYS A 145 -3.67 -5.61 -4.41
C CYS A 145 -3.51 -4.63 -5.57
N GLU A 146 -3.13 -5.09 -6.76
CA GLU A 146 -3.01 -4.23 -7.94
C GLU A 146 -4.36 -3.66 -8.38
N GLN A 147 -5.38 -4.53 -8.54
CA GLN A 147 -6.71 -4.11 -8.94
C GLN A 147 -7.35 -3.20 -7.89
N LEU A 148 -7.23 -3.59 -6.60
CA LEU A 148 -7.69 -2.77 -5.48
C LEU A 148 -7.06 -1.38 -5.50
N SER A 149 -5.74 -1.31 -5.72
CA SER A 149 -5.02 -0.03 -5.75
C SER A 149 -5.50 0.85 -6.90
N LYS A 150 -5.75 0.29 -8.09
CA LYS A 150 -6.31 1.02 -9.22
C LYS A 150 -7.69 1.59 -8.89
N MET A 151 -8.62 0.74 -8.44
CA MET A 151 -9.99 1.15 -8.13
C MET A 151 -10.02 2.17 -6.98
N PHE A 152 -9.24 1.93 -5.93
CA PHE A 152 -9.11 2.83 -4.81
C PHE A 152 -8.57 4.21 -5.21
N LEU A 153 -7.52 4.27 -6.04
CA LEU A 153 -6.94 5.53 -6.50
C LEU A 153 -7.89 6.29 -7.45
N VAL A 154 -8.65 5.60 -8.29
CA VAL A 154 -9.70 6.23 -9.11
C VAL A 154 -10.76 6.89 -8.23
N ASP A 155 -11.19 6.22 -7.17
CA ASP A 155 -12.14 6.77 -6.20
C ASP A 155 -11.56 7.95 -5.41
N LEU A 156 -10.29 7.86 -5.01
CA LEU A 156 -9.61 8.87 -4.22
C LEU A 156 -9.29 10.13 -5.03
N LEU A 157 -8.78 9.97 -6.25
CA LEU A 157 -8.17 11.06 -7.02
C LEU A 157 -8.99 11.43 -8.27
N GLY A 158 -10.05 10.65 -8.57
CA GLY A 158 -10.81 10.82 -9.79
C GLY A 158 -9.98 10.49 -11.04
N ASN A 159 -10.42 10.98 -12.20
CA ASN A 159 -9.74 10.73 -13.47
C ASN A 159 -8.39 11.48 -13.64
N LEU A 160 -7.94 12.22 -12.63
CA LEU A 160 -6.72 13.03 -12.69
C LEU A 160 -5.43 12.23 -12.89
N ILE A 161 -5.46 10.91 -12.62
CA ILE A 161 -4.25 10.06 -12.66
C ILE A 161 -4.26 9.07 -13.81
N TYR A 162 -5.36 8.90 -14.51
CA TYR A 162 -5.44 7.95 -15.62
C TYR A 162 -4.81 8.52 -16.89
N ASN A 163 -3.51 8.76 -16.85
CA ASN A 163 -2.71 8.89 -18.06
C ASN A 163 -2.02 7.53 -18.26
N GLU A 164 -2.32 6.82 -19.35
CA GLU A 164 -1.90 5.44 -19.63
C GLU A 164 -0.38 5.20 -19.58
N ASN A 165 0.40 6.28 -19.50
CA ASN A 165 1.86 6.26 -19.39
C ASN A 165 2.39 6.39 -17.94
N THR A 166 1.53 6.44 -16.93
CA THR A 166 2.01 6.58 -15.55
C THR A 166 2.21 5.22 -14.92
N GLU A 167 3.47 4.82 -14.76
CA GLU A 167 3.95 3.87 -13.74
C GLU A 167 3.54 4.31 -12.31
N THR A 168 2.57 5.19 -12.20
CA THR A 168 2.17 6.02 -11.06
C THR A 168 1.44 5.22 -9.97
N ILE A 169 1.10 3.97 -10.22
CA ILE A 169 0.34 3.11 -9.29
C ILE A 169 1.15 2.75 -8.04
N TRP A 170 2.44 3.04 -8.02
CA TRP A 170 3.38 2.59 -7.00
C TRP A 170 4.02 3.69 -6.16
N TYR A 171 3.41 4.87 -6.10
CA TYR A 171 3.92 5.89 -5.20
C TYR A 171 3.57 5.55 -3.76
N ARG A 172 4.61 5.58 -2.93
CA ARG A 172 4.47 5.27 -1.52
C ARG A 172 3.77 6.37 -0.75
N TYR A 173 3.88 7.62 -1.20
CA TYR A 173 3.31 8.79 -0.54
C TYR A 173 2.52 9.64 -1.53
N ILE A 174 1.34 10.10 -1.09
CA ILE A 174 0.51 11.05 -1.83
C ILE A 174 0.23 12.24 -0.92
N TYR A 175 0.54 13.44 -1.39
CA TYR A 175 0.38 14.66 -0.61
C TYR A 175 -0.78 15.51 -1.12
N PHE A 176 -1.54 16.07 -0.16
CA PHE A 176 -2.71 16.89 -0.39
C PHE A 176 -2.61 18.21 0.38
N GLU A 177 -3.15 19.28 -0.21
CA GLU A 177 -3.37 20.60 0.44
C GLU A 177 -4.80 21.03 0.19
N ASP A 178 -5.49 21.46 1.25
CA ASP A 178 -6.89 21.87 1.23
C ASP A 178 -7.78 20.86 0.50
N GLY A 179 -7.58 19.58 0.82
CA GLY A 179 -8.28 18.45 0.22
C GLY A 179 -7.93 18.13 -1.23
N LYS A 180 -7.00 18.88 -1.86
CA LYS A 180 -6.63 18.70 -3.27
C LYS A 180 -5.33 17.95 -3.40
N PHE A 181 -5.29 17.01 -4.36
CA PHE A 181 -4.07 16.35 -4.75
C PHE A 181 -3.00 17.35 -5.21
N VAL A 182 -1.79 17.25 -4.66
CA VAL A 182 -0.65 18.08 -5.03
C VAL A 182 0.40 17.27 -5.78
N LYS A 183 0.88 16.18 -5.18
CA LYS A 183 1.93 15.34 -5.79
C LYS A 183 1.99 13.96 -5.16
N THR A 184 2.65 13.08 -5.90
CA THR A 184 3.10 11.77 -5.40
C THR A 184 4.60 11.79 -5.12
N MET A 185 5.06 10.98 -4.18
CA MET A 185 6.47 10.93 -3.79
C MET A 185 6.91 9.48 -3.50
N ARG A 186 8.18 9.20 -3.74
CA ARG A 186 8.81 7.93 -3.33
C ARG A 186 9.34 7.99 -1.90
N GLU A 187 9.71 9.17 -1.45
CA GLU A 187 10.23 9.47 -0.11
C GLU A 187 9.44 10.65 0.47
N PRO A 188 9.23 10.73 1.80
CA PRO A 188 8.40 11.76 2.40
C PRO A 188 9.15 13.11 2.54
N SER A 189 9.76 13.58 1.45
CA SER A 189 10.66 14.74 1.41
C SER A 189 10.05 16.09 1.83
N ILE A 190 8.73 16.15 2.02
CA ILE A 190 8.03 17.35 2.55
C ILE A 190 8.12 17.39 4.07
N ILE A 191 8.29 16.24 4.71
CA ILE A 191 8.13 16.05 6.15
C ILE A 191 9.46 15.73 6.80
N VAL A 192 10.35 15.06 6.06
CA VAL A 192 11.68 14.67 6.53
C VAL A 192 12.69 15.58 5.84
N GLN A 193 13.11 16.63 6.53
CA GLN A 193 14.27 17.45 6.19
C GLN A 193 15.45 17.05 7.04
#